data_8da0838e793165d17935b1abf1cca251
#
_entry.id   8da0838e793165d17935b1abf1cca251
#
_cell.length_a   1.000
_cell.length_b   1.000
_cell.length_c   1.000
_cell.angle_alpha   90.00
_cell.angle_beta   90.00
_cell.angle_gamma   90.00
#
_symmetry.space_group_name_H-M   'P 1'
#
loop_
_entity.id
_entity.type
_entity.pdbx_description
1 polymer ?
#
loop_
_entity_poly.entity_id
_entity_poly.type
_entity_poly.pdbx_seq_one_letter_code
_entity_poly.pdbx_strand_id
1 'polypeptide(L)'
;MKRHITALLLTLLIAITASAQSHLNVAPLFKGAYKGVMFTASHIEGKMLKPYNLTLFRSITTSDYRIYDDIEALVEKDGKAAIDKESGYMGEKLYYAFYQFKPINNKYQYLFYRNSSLRKNSPNEVTVVYIEGYVTLKELKKMFK
;
A
#
# COMPACT_ATOMS: atom_id res chain seq x y z
N MET A 1 7.72 28.14 -27.27
CA MET A 1 7.03 28.47 -26.02
C MET A 1 5.93 27.47 -25.66
N LYS A 2 5.02 27.08 -26.58
CA LYS A 2 3.92 26.12 -26.26
C LYS A 2 4.40 24.71 -25.84
N ARG A 3 5.54 24.24 -26.37
CA ARG A 3 6.10 22.91 -26.03
C ARG A 3 6.64 22.80 -24.60
N HIS A 4 7.18 23.88 -24.07
CA HIS A 4 7.75 23.90 -22.73
C HIS A 4 6.68 23.97 -21.63
N ILE A 5 5.55 24.64 -21.90
CA ILE A 5 4.43 24.74 -20.97
C ILE A 5 3.70 23.41 -20.85
N THR A 6 3.53 22.67 -21.97
CA THR A 6 2.88 21.36 -21.97
C THR A 6 3.73 20.32 -21.23
N ALA A 7 5.05 20.33 -21.40
CA ALA A 7 5.98 19.44 -20.69
C ALA A 7 6.01 19.74 -19.19
N LEU A 8 5.94 21.01 -18.79
CA LEU A 8 5.90 21.43 -17.39
C LEU A 8 4.60 20.96 -16.70
N LEU A 9 3.45 21.09 -17.39
CA LEU A 9 2.16 20.63 -16.90
C LEU A 9 2.09 19.11 -16.76
N LEU A 10 2.67 18.36 -17.68
CA LEU A 10 2.76 16.91 -17.61
C LEU A 10 3.63 16.45 -16.43
N THR A 11 4.77 17.15 -16.22
CA THR A 11 5.67 16.85 -15.10
C THR A 11 5.01 17.16 -13.76
N LEU A 12 4.20 18.23 -13.68
CA LEU A 12 3.44 18.58 -12.49
C LEU A 12 2.36 17.57 -12.17
N LEU A 13 1.66 17.03 -13.17
CA LEU A 13 0.63 16.00 -13.02
C LEU A 13 1.23 14.68 -12.51
N ILE A 14 2.40 14.28 -13.00
CA ILE A 14 3.13 13.09 -12.53
C ILE A 14 3.60 13.27 -11.09
N ALA A 15 4.04 14.47 -10.71
CA ALA A 15 4.44 14.78 -9.34
C ALA A 15 3.26 14.73 -8.36
N ILE A 16 2.07 15.17 -8.77
CA ILE A 16 0.84 15.13 -7.94
C ILE A 16 0.38 13.70 -7.71
N THR A 17 0.42 12.83 -8.73
CA THR A 17 0.04 11.42 -8.58
C THR A 17 1.05 10.62 -7.76
N ALA A 18 2.34 10.96 -7.82
CA ALA A 18 3.37 10.34 -7.00
C ALA A 18 3.28 10.77 -5.53
N SER A 19 2.78 11.99 -5.23
CA SER A 19 2.73 12.52 -3.87
C SER A 19 1.69 11.84 -2.97
N ALA A 20 0.63 11.24 -3.54
CA ALA A 20 -0.42 10.58 -2.76
C ALA A 20 0.10 9.39 -1.95
N GLN A 21 0.98 8.56 -2.52
CA GLN A 21 1.62 7.44 -1.83
C GLN A 21 2.89 7.86 -1.08
N SER A 22 3.58 8.90 -1.55
CA SER A 22 4.91 9.26 -1.07
C SER A 22 4.97 9.71 0.38
N HIS A 23 3.86 10.15 0.97
CA HIS A 23 3.82 10.55 2.38
C HIS A 23 3.64 9.36 3.34
N LEU A 24 3.35 8.17 2.84
CA LEU A 24 3.29 6.97 3.68
C LEU A 24 4.70 6.48 4.00
N ASN A 25 4.88 5.97 5.21
CA ASN A 25 6.15 5.41 5.64
C ASN A 25 6.54 4.15 4.86
N VAL A 26 5.57 3.41 4.34
CA VAL A 26 5.80 2.23 3.50
C VAL A 26 6.20 2.56 2.07
N ALA A 27 6.11 3.80 1.62
CA ALA A 27 6.40 4.19 0.24
C ALA A 27 7.76 3.68 -0.28
N PRO A 28 8.87 3.71 0.49
CA PRO A 28 10.15 3.18 0.02
C PRO A 28 10.13 1.72 -0.38
N LEU A 29 9.26 0.90 0.22
CA LEU A 29 9.12 -0.51 -0.14
C LEU A 29 8.69 -0.69 -1.61
N PHE A 30 7.87 0.21 -2.11
CA PHE A 30 7.37 0.17 -3.49
C PHE A 30 8.33 0.81 -4.51
N LYS A 31 9.40 1.45 -4.04
CA LYS A 31 10.38 2.16 -4.87
C LYS A 31 11.73 1.43 -4.96
N GLY A 32 11.83 0.22 -4.45
CA GLY A 32 13.06 -0.56 -4.50
C GLY A 32 14.20 -0.03 -3.62
N ALA A 33 13.86 0.61 -2.49
CA ALA A 33 14.85 1.18 -1.57
C ALA A 33 15.69 0.11 -0.84
N TYR A 34 15.20 -1.11 -0.79
CA TYR A 34 15.87 -2.23 -0.11
C TYR A 34 16.69 -3.05 -1.12
N LYS A 35 17.95 -2.66 -1.33
CA LYS A 35 18.86 -3.36 -2.22
C LYS A 35 19.17 -4.76 -1.70
N GLY A 36 19.24 -5.74 -2.61
CA GLY A 36 19.53 -7.13 -2.25
C GLY A 36 18.32 -7.89 -1.71
N VAL A 37 17.16 -7.30 -1.67
CA VAL A 37 15.91 -7.94 -1.25
C VAL A 37 15.03 -8.17 -2.48
N MET A 38 14.54 -9.39 -2.63
CA MET A 38 13.62 -9.72 -3.72
C MET A 38 12.18 -9.51 -3.29
N PHE A 39 11.45 -8.72 -4.08
CA PHE A 39 10.02 -8.52 -3.92
C PHE A 39 9.30 -9.03 -5.16
N THR A 40 8.16 -9.72 -4.95
CA THR A 40 7.17 -9.91 -6.00
C THR A 40 6.24 -8.72 -5.96
N ALA A 41 6.10 -8.01 -7.08
CA ALA A 41 5.33 -6.77 -7.13
C ALA A 41 4.23 -6.82 -8.18
N SER A 42 3.09 -6.20 -7.89
CA SER A 42 1.99 -5.97 -8.83
C SER A 42 1.61 -4.50 -8.83
N HIS A 43 1.24 -4.00 -10.01
CA HIS A 43 0.76 -2.63 -10.19
C HIS A 43 -0.38 -2.65 -11.19
N ILE A 44 -1.57 -2.25 -10.77
CA ILE A 44 -2.76 -2.22 -11.60
C ILE A 44 -3.41 -0.84 -11.48
N GLU A 45 -3.74 -0.23 -12.61
CA GLU A 45 -4.48 1.03 -12.67
C GLU A 45 -5.47 1.04 -13.82
N GLY A 46 -6.40 2.01 -13.78
CA GLY A 46 -7.31 2.27 -14.87
C GLY A 46 -8.54 1.37 -14.89
N LYS A 47 -8.97 1.04 -16.12
CA LYS A 47 -10.29 0.42 -16.40
C LYS A 47 -10.53 -0.91 -15.69
N MET A 48 -9.50 -1.70 -15.45
CA MET A 48 -9.63 -3.00 -14.78
C MET A 48 -10.13 -2.88 -13.34
N LEU A 49 -9.90 -1.74 -12.70
CA LEU A 49 -10.26 -1.48 -11.32
C LEU A 49 -11.64 -0.80 -11.17
N LYS A 50 -12.21 -0.30 -12.26
CA LYS A 50 -13.54 0.37 -12.25
C LYS A 50 -14.66 -0.46 -11.62
N PRO A 51 -14.80 -1.76 -11.94
CA PRO A 51 -15.86 -2.59 -11.33
C PRO A 51 -15.78 -2.68 -9.81
N TYR A 52 -14.60 -2.46 -9.25
CA TYR A 52 -14.35 -2.50 -7.81
C TYR A 52 -14.39 -1.11 -7.15
N ASN A 53 -14.66 -0.07 -7.95
CA ASN A 53 -14.63 1.34 -7.51
C ASN A 53 -13.25 1.75 -6.95
N LEU A 54 -12.20 1.20 -7.56
CA LEU A 54 -10.80 1.46 -7.25
C LEU A 54 -10.12 2.15 -8.43
N THR A 55 -9.04 2.88 -8.15
CA THR A 55 -8.26 3.59 -9.17
C THR A 55 -6.81 3.16 -9.24
N LEU A 56 -6.28 2.60 -8.14
CA LEU A 56 -4.90 2.12 -8.07
C LEU A 56 -4.81 0.94 -7.13
N PHE A 57 -4.06 -0.07 -7.53
CA PHE A 57 -3.71 -1.22 -6.70
C PHE A 57 -2.21 -1.49 -6.90
N ARG A 58 -1.48 -1.53 -5.80
CA ARG A 58 -0.07 -1.93 -5.79
C ARG A 58 0.16 -2.92 -4.66
N SER A 59 0.90 -3.98 -4.94
CA SER A 59 1.26 -4.94 -3.90
C SER A 59 2.73 -5.31 -4.00
N ILE A 60 3.32 -5.64 -2.87
CA ILE A 60 4.62 -6.25 -2.77
C ILE A 60 4.55 -7.41 -1.79
N THR A 61 5.29 -8.46 -2.09
CA THR A 61 5.45 -9.62 -1.23
C THR A 61 6.92 -9.98 -1.18
N THR A 62 7.43 -10.28 0.00
CA THR A 62 8.79 -10.76 0.19
C THR A 62 8.83 -11.94 1.15
N SER A 63 9.75 -12.87 0.88
CA SER A 63 10.09 -13.97 1.78
C SER A 63 11.41 -13.73 2.51
N ASP A 64 11.97 -12.54 2.38
CA ASP A 64 13.22 -12.18 3.04
C ASP A 64 12.96 -11.75 4.50
N TYR A 65 13.13 -12.71 5.41
CA TYR A 65 12.84 -12.49 6.84
C TYR A 65 13.69 -11.38 7.47
N ARG A 66 14.81 -11.01 6.86
CA ARG A 66 15.71 -9.98 7.40
C ARG A 66 15.05 -8.60 7.48
N ILE A 67 14.02 -8.35 6.67
CA ILE A 67 13.32 -7.05 6.63
C ILE A 67 11.91 -7.09 7.20
N TYR A 68 11.45 -8.21 7.75
CA TYR A 68 10.08 -8.32 8.28
C TYR A 68 9.82 -7.32 9.40
N ASP A 69 10.75 -7.16 10.33
CA ASP A 69 10.58 -6.21 11.45
C ASP A 69 10.60 -4.75 10.96
N ASP A 70 11.40 -4.45 9.96
CA ASP A 70 11.43 -3.11 9.33
C ASP A 70 10.09 -2.79 8.66
N ILE A 71 9.53 -3.74 7.92
CA ILE A 71 8.21 -3.57 7.27
C ILE A 71 7.13 -3.36 8.32
N GLU A 72 7.09 -4.19 9.37
CA GLU A 72 6.13 -4.05 10.47
C GLU A 72 6.21 -2.66 11.10
N ALA A 73 7.41 -2.16 11.39
CA ALA A 73 7.62 -0.85 11.97
C ALA A 73 7.08 0.28 11.07
N LEU A 74 7.30 0.20 9.76
CA LEU A 74 6.79 1.18 8.80
C LEU A 74 5.25 1.14 8.73
N VAL A 75 4.66 -0.03 8.72
CA VAL A 75 3.21 -0.22 8.70
C VAL A 75 2.59 0.34 9.98
N GLU A 76 3.15 0.05 11.14
CA GLU A 76 2.66 0.57 12.42
C GLU A 76 2.74 2.10 12.50
N LYS A 77 3.79 2.69 11.94
CA LYS A 77 3.89 4.15 11.82
C LYS A 77 2.76 4.73 11.00
N ASP A 78 2.46 4.13 9.86
CA ASP A 78 1.35 4.58 9.01
C ASP A 78 0.00 4.43 9.72
N GLY A 79 -0.17 3.39 10.52
CA GLY A 79 -1.39 3.16 11.28
C GLY A 79 -1.75 4.28 12.26
N LYS A 80 -0.78 5.06 12.69
CA LYS A 80 -1.04 6.21 13.59
C LYS A 80 -1.83 7.32 12.91
N ALA A 81 -1.74 7.44 11.59
CA ALA A 81 -2.45 8.45 10.81
C ALA A 81 -3.77 7.93 10.22
N ALA A 82 -4.11 6.66 10.43
CA ALA A 82 -5.33 6.08 9.89
C ALA A 82 -6.58 6.67 10.55
N ILE A 83 -7.60 6.98 9.73
CA ILE A 83 -8.90 7.45 10.22
C ILE A 83 -9.83 6.28 10.57
N ASP A 84 -9.58 5.11 9.98
CA ASP A 84 -10.27 3.86 10.30
C ASP A 84 -9.24 2.73 10.19
N LYS A 85 -9.27 1.82 11.15
CA LYS A 85 -8.28 0.75 11.19
C LYS A 85 -8.79 -0.49 11.89
N GLU A 86 -8.27 -1.62 11.43
CA GLU A 86 -8.40 -2.90 12.08
C GLU A 86 -7.04 -3.60 12.01
N SER A 87 -6.60 -4.17 13.11
CA SER A 87 -5.35 -4.90 13.15
C SER A 87 -5.41 -6.04 14.16
N GLY A 88 -4.53 -7.01 14.00
CA GLY A 88 -4.41 -8.12 14.92
C GLY A 88 -2.96 -8.55 15.09
N TYR A 89 -2.63 -8.99 16.28
CA TYR A 89 -1.29 -9.45 16.65
C TYR A 89 -1.30 -10.94 16.95
N MET A 90 -0.15 -11.57 16.70
CA MET A 90 0.14 -12.91 17.21
C MET A 90 1.36 -12.78 18.12
N GLY A 91 1.12 -12.89 19.44
CA GLY A 91 2.10 -12.48 20.44
C GLY A 91 2.39 -10.98 20.32
N GLU A 92 3.65 -10.61 20.17
CA GLU A 92 4.08 -9.21 20.02
C GLU A 92 4.22 -8.76 18.56
N LYS A 93 3.98 -9.66 17.59
CA LYS A 93 4.13 -9.40 16.17
C LYS A 93 2.80 -9.05 15.53
N LEU A 94 2.81 -8.03 14.69
CA LEU A 94 1.65 -7.66 13.88
C LEU A 94 1.41 -8.77 12.83
N TYR A 95 0.19 -9.34 12.87
CA TYR A 95 -0.20 -10.38 11.93
C TYR A 95 -0.89 -9.80 10.70
N TYR A 96 -1.85 -8.90 10.90
CA TYR A 96 -2.53 -8.19 9.82
C TYR A 96 -2.89 -6.77 10.21
N ALA A 97 -3.07 -5.92 9.22
CA ALA A 97 -3.58 -4.57 9.39
C ALA A 97 -4.38 -4.15 8.16
N PHE A 98 -5.49 -3.45 8.39
CA PHE A 98 -6.27 -2.74 7.39
C PHE A 98 -6.39 -1.30 7.85
N TYR A 99 -5.86 -0.37 7.06
CA TYR A 99 -5.90 1.06 7.37
C TYR A 99 -6.58 1.83 6.26
N GLN A 100 -7.43 2.78 6.65
CA GLN A 100 -7.98 3.79 5.75
C GLN A 100 -7.47 5.15 6.21
N PHE A 101 -6.96 5.93 5.26
CA PHE A 101 -6.42 7.27 5.52
C PHE A 101 -7.39 8.35 5.04
N LYS A 102 -7.15 9.61 5.46
CA LYS A 102 -7.90 10.75 4.97
C LYS A 102 -7.88 10.81 3.44
N PRO A 103 -9.02 11.15 2.80
CA PRO A 103 -9.04 11.24 1.35
C PRO A 103 -8.12 12.35 0.85
N ILE A 104 -7.44 12.08 -0.27
CA ILE A 104 -6.66 13.05 -1.01
C ILE A 104 -7.28 13.15 -2.41
N ASN A 105 -7.65 14.38 -2.83
CA ASN A 105 -8.36 14.61 -4.09
C ASN A 105 -9.63 13.75 -4.24
N ASN A 106 -10.41 13.64 -3.15
CA ASN A 106 -11.64 12.86 -3.04
C ASN A 106 -11.45 11.33 -3.17
N LYS A 107 -10.22 10.83 -3.11
CA LYS A 107 -9.93 9.39 -3.12
C LYS A 107 -9.44 8.96 -1.76
N TYR A 108 -9.97 7.87 -1.26
CA TYR A 108 -9.44 7.22 -0.07
C TYR A 108 -8.16 6.47 -0.41
N GLN A 109 -7.27 6.41 0.56
CA GLN A 109 -6.06 5.61 0.51
C GLN A 109 -6.17 4.52 1.55
N TYR A 110 -5.79 3.31 1.18
CA TYR A 110 -5.86 2.13 2.03
C TYR A 110 -4.52 1.44 2.06
N LEU A 111 -4.16 0.92 3.22
CA LEU A 111 -3.00 0.06 3.40
C LEU A 111 -3.43 -1.25 4.01
N PHE A 112 -3.03 -2.34 3.39
CA PHE A 112 -3.25 -3.69 3.88
C PHE A 112 -1.90 -4.35 4.12
N TYR A 113 -1.78 -5.08 5.23
CA TYR A 113 -0.57 -5.80 5.62
C TYR A 113 -0.94 -7.18 6.13
N ARG A 114 -0.12 -8.16 5.80
CA ARG A 114 -0.21 -9.50 6.38
C ARG A 114 1.17 -10.12 6.49
N ASN A 115 1.45 -10.71 7.66
CA ASN A 115 2.62 -11.54 7.89
C ASN A 115 2.18 -12.99 8.08
N SER A 116 2.10 -13.74 6.97
CA SER A 116 1.69 -15.15 7.01
C SER A 116 2.73 -16.06 7.60
N SER A 117 3.98 -15.61 7.76
CA SER A 117 5.04 -16.38 8.41
C SER A 117 4.73 -16.74 9.87
N LEU A 118 3.81 -15.99 10.50
CA LEU A 118 3.43 -16.20 11.90
C LEU A 118 2.46 -17.37 12.09
N ARG A 119 1.87 -17.89 11.02
CA ARG A 119 0.94 -19.03 11.08
C ARG A 119 1.58 -20.28 10.54
N LYS A 120 1.43 -21.40 11.28
CA LYS A 120 1.78 -22.73 10.79
C LYS A 120 1.02 -23.05 9.51
N ASN A 121 1.68 -23.74 8.58
CA ASN A 121 1.11 -24.18 7.30
C ASN A 121 0.68 -23.04 6.38
N SER A 122 1.16 -21.82 6.62
CA SER A 122 0.99 -20.67 5.74
C SER A 122 2.32 -20.31 5.08
N PRO A 123 2.31 -19.64 3.92
CA PRO A 123 3.54 -19.21 3.28
C PRO A 123 4.37 -18.31 4.19
N ASN A 124 5.69 -18.52 4.20
CA ASN A 124 6.62 -17.66 4.93
C ASN A 124 6.87 -16.39 4.11
N GLU A 125 5.97 -15.45 4.23
CA GLU A 125 6.04 -14.19 3.48
C GLU A 125 5.29 -13.05 4.18
N VAL A 126 5.69 -11.83 3.84
CA VAL A 126 5.02 -10.60 4.23
C VAL A 126 4.51 -9.90 2.97
N THR A 127 3.25 -9.49 3.01
CA THR A 127 2.60 -8.78 1.91
C THR A 127 2.15 -7.40 2.38
N VAL A 128 2.41 -6.39 1.55
CA VAL A 128 1.92 -5.01 1.75
C VAL A 128 1.18 -4.61 0.49
N VAL A 129 -0.06 -4.12 0.65
CA VAL A 129 -0.91 -3.69 -0.45
C VAL A 129 -1.30 -2.23 -0.22
N TYR A 130 -1.09 -1.40 -1.24
CA TYR A 130 -1.55 -0.01 -1.27
C TYR A 130 -2.64 0.14 -2.32
N ILE A 131 -3.73 0.76 -1.93
CA ILE A 131 -4.92 0.91 -2.78
C ILE A 131 -5.43 2.36 -2.71
N GLU A 132 -5.88 2.88 -3.84
CA GLU A 132 -6.63 4.13 -3.91
C GLU A 132 -8.00 3.87 -4.54
N GLY A 133 -9.03 4.54 -4.02
CA GLY A 133 -10.37 4.38 -4.56
C GLY A 133 -11.44 5.06 -3.72
N TYR A 134 -12.70 4.68 -3.99
CA TYR A 134 -13.89 5.32 -3.44
C TYR A 134 -14.72 4.39 -2.55
N VAL A 135 -14.26 3.16 -2.35
CA VAL A 135 -14.97 2.17 -1.52
C VAL A 135 -14.76 2.43 -0.02
N THR A 136 -15.65 1.93 0.81
CA THR A 136 -15.44 1.93 2.26
C THR A 136 -14.46 0.83 2.66
N LEU A 137 -13.85 0.95 3.83
CA LEU A 137 -12.97 -0.10 4.36
C LEU A 137 -13.73 -1.43 4.50
N LYS A 138 -14.99 -1.37 4.91
CA LYS A 138 -15.85 -2.56 5.04
C LYS A 138 -16.06 -3.27 3.69
N GLU A 139 -16.32 -2.52 2.62
CA GLU A 139 -16.46 -3.07 1.28
C GLU A 139 -15.15 -3.67 0.78
N LEU A 140 -14.04 -2.97 1.03
CA LEU A 140 -12.71 -3.44 0.63
C LEU A 140 -12.34 -4.76 1.31
N LYS A 141 -12.63 -4.91 2.59
CA LYS A 141 -12.38 -6.16 3.33
C LYS A 141 -13.12 -7.35 2.72
N LYS A 142 -14.32 -7.16 2.19
CA LYS A 142 -15.08 -8.22 1.54
C LYS A 142 -14.39 -8.73 0.28
N MET A 143 -13.63 -7.89 -0.40
CA MET A 143 -12.88 -8.26 -1.61
C MET A 143 -11.67 -9.15 -1.30
N PHE A 144 -11.12 -9.06 -0.08
CA PHE A 144 -9.91 -9.79 0.32
C PHE A 144 -10.17 -11.01 1.22
N LYS A 145 -11.41 -11.35 1.43
CA LYS A 145 -11.79 -12.56 2.18
C LYS A 145 -11.86 -13.79 1.29
#